data_920a7f93a4f2dd7b2824b737df66c747
#
_entry.id   920a7f93a4f2dd7b2824b737df66c747
#
_cell.length_a   1.000
_cell.length_b   1.000
_cell.length_c   1.000
_cell.angle_alpha   90.00
_cell.angle_beta   90.00
_cell.angle_gamma   90.00
#
_symmetry.space_group_name_H-M   'P 1'
#
loop_
_entity.id
_entity.type
_entity.pdbx_description
1 polymer ?
#
loop_
_entity_poly.entity_id
_entity_poly.type
_entity_poly.pdbx_seq_one_letter_code
_entity_poly.pdbx_strand_id
1 'polypeptide(L)'
;MHFSNPPYGEAGTLFAAKNALNISYLHWGLHGWAIYALMGLSIAFFCYNRGLPLGVRWVLYPIFGNRLKGPLGHFIDIMAVVATMFGLATTLGLGIQHINSGMHYLFDIAENANVQVFLIAVITI
;
A
#
# COMPACT_ATOMS: atom_id res chain seq x y z
N MET A 1 -14.54 8.50 -7.08
CA MET A 1 -13.99 9.75 -6.53
C MET A 1 -13.60 10.73 -7.64
N HIS A 2 -12.67 10.42 -8.53
CA HIS A 2 -12.22 11.35 -9.58
C HIS A 2 -13.22 11.65 -10.70
N PHE A 3 -14.29 10.89 -10.85
CA PHE A 3 -15.39 11.19 -11.79
C PHE A 3 -16.32 12.28 -11.25
N SER A 4 -16.65 12.22 -9.96
CA SER A 4 -17.55 13.19 -9.30
C SER A 4 -16.81 14.43 -8.80
N ASN A 5 -15.49 14.33 -8.60
CA ASN A 5 -14.64 15.44 -8.17
C ASN A 5 -13.28 15.35 -8.88
N PRO A 6 -13.25 15.67 -10.20
CA PRO A 6 -12.04 15.56 -10.98
C PRO A 6 -11.04 16.66 -10.59
N PRO A 7 -9.72 16.38 -10.64
CA PRO A 7 -8.69 17.38 -10.39
C PRO A 7 -8.65 18.45 -11.49
N TYR A 8 -9.18 18.14 -12.68
CA TYR A 8 -9.26 19.03 -13.84
C TYR A 8 -10.56 18.83 -14.57
N GLY A 9 -11.22 19.95 -14.98
CA GLY A 9 -12.45 19.95 -15.77
C GLY A 9 -13.72 19.80 -14.92
N GLU A 10 -14.85 19.71 -15.59
CA GLU A 10 -16.17 19.60 -14.96
C GLU A 10 -16.50 18.15 -14.58
N ALA A 11 -17.15 17.98 -13.42
CA ALA A 11 -17.60 16.69 -12.92
C ALA A 11 -18.66 16.05 -13.83
N GLY A 12 -18.69 14.72 -13.89
CA GLY A 12 -19.71 13.97 -14.63
C GLY A 12 -19.55 14.00 -16.16
N THR A 13 -18.46 14.57 -16.68
CA THR A 13 -18.19 14.64 -18.12
C THR A 13 -17.42 13.42 -18.62
N LEU A 14 -17.44 13.18 -19.94
CA LEU A 14 -16.60 12.15 -20.56
C LEU A 14 -15.10 12.40 -20.33
N PHE A 15 -14.71 13.67 -20.26
CA PHE A 15 -13.34 14.06 -19.93
C PHE A 15 -12.98 13.66 -18.50
N ALA A 16 -13.86 13.90 -17.52
CA ALA A 16 -13.68 13.45 -16.13
C ALA A 16 -13.59 11.93 -16.03
N ALA A 17 -14.38 11.17 -16.80
CA ALA A 17 -14.31 9.71 -16.83
C ALA A 17 -12.96 9.22 -17.36
N LYS A 18 -12.46 9.77 -18.46
CA LYS A 18 -11.13 9.44 -19.00
C LYS A 18 -10.01 9.76 -18.02
N ASN A 19 -10.06 10.93 -17.36
CA ASN A 19 -9.08 11.31 -16.34
C ASN A 19 -9.13 10.38 -15.12
N ALA A 20 -10.33 10.01 -14.66
CA ALA A 20 -10.48 9.05 -13.57
C ALA A 20 -9.84 7.70 -13.88
N LEU A 21 -10.03 7.19 -15.12
CA LEU A 21 -9.37 5.95 -15.57
C LEU A 21 -7.85 6.11 -15.63
N ASN A 22 -7.33 7.20 -16.20
CA ASN A 22 -5.89 7.44 -16.29
C ASN A 22 -5.24 7.50 -14.90
N ILE A 23 -5.87 8.19 -13.95
CA ILE A 23 -5.39 8.27 -12.56
C ILE A 23 -5.44 6.89 -11.89
N SER A 24 -6.50 6.11 -12.13
CA SER A 24 -6.60 4.75 -11.60
C SER A 24 -5.49 3.84 -12.16
N TYR A 25 -5.21 3.91 -13.45
CA TYR A 25 -4.09 3.16 -14.05
C TYR A 25 -2.73 3.62 -13.55
N LEU A 26 -2.55 4.91 -13.26
CA LEU A 26 -1.31 5.41 -12.66
C LEU A 26 -1.09 4.86 -11.26
N HIS A 27 -2.14 4.84 -10.42
CA HIS A 27 -2.03 4.38 -9.02
C HIS A 27 -2.01 2.87 -8.87
N TRP A 28 -2.82 2.14 -9.66
CA TRP A 28 -3.01 0.69 -9.54
C TRP A 28 -2.37 -0.12 -10.67
N GLY A 29 -1.82 0.57 -11.67
CA GLY A 29 -1.14 -0.05 -12.79
C GLY A 29 0.35 -0.25 -12.55
N LEU A 30 1.10 -0.41 -13.65
CA LEU A 30 2.52 -0.74 -13.64
C LEU A 30 3.37 0.23 -12.80
N HIS A 31 3.07 1.53 -12.81
CA HIS A 31 3.82 2.53 -12.05
C HIS A 31 3.80 2.27 -10.54
N GLY A 32 2.61 2.03 -9.98
CA GLY A 32 2.46 1.70 -8.56
C GLY A 32 3.15 0.39 -8.20
N TRP A 33 2.95 -0.65 -9.00
CA TRP A 33 3.52 -1.97 -8.77
C TRP A 33 5.02 -2.05 -9.04
N ALA A 34 5.57 -1.21 -9.91
CA ALA A 34 7.01 -1.16 -10.18
C ALA A 34 7.83 -0.83 -8.93
N ILE A 35 7.33 0.02 -8.04
CA ILE A 35 8.01 0.37 -6.77
C ILE A 35 8.11 -0.88 -5.87
N TYR A 36 7.00 -1.63 -5.73
CA TYR A 36 6.99 -2.85 -4.94
C TYR A 36 7.88 -3.94 -5.55
N ALA A 37 7.81 -4.11 -6.88
CA ALA A 37 8.64 -5.06 -7.60
C ALA A 37 10.13 -4.75 -7.44
N LEU A 38 10.52 -3.47 -7.55
CA LEU A 38 11.90 -3.04 -7.40
C LEU A 38 12.42 -3.32 -5.98
N MET A 39 11.62 -3.02 -4.97
CA MET A 39 11.97 -3.30 -3.58
C MET A 39 12.08 -4.80 -3.33
N GLY A 40 11.08 -5.58 -3.78
CA GLY A 40 11.09 -7.04 -3.64
C GLY A 40 12.27 -7.71 -4.34
N LEU A 41 12.57 -7.31 -5.58
CA LEU A 41 13.73 -7.80 -6.33
C LEU A 41 15.05 -7.43 -5.64
N SER A 42 15.16 -6.21 -5.11
CA SER A 42 16.36 -5.77 -4.39
C SER A 42 16.59 -6.61 -3.13
N ILE A 43 15.56 -6.83 -2.31
CA ILE A 43 15.65 -7.67 -1.12
C ILE A 43 16.02 -9.10 -1.52
N ALA A 44 15.36 -9.67 -2.53
CA ALA A 44 15.64 -11.02 -3.01
C ALA A 44 17.09 -11.15 -3.53
N PHE A 45 17.57 -10.18 -4.32
CA PHE A 45 18.94 -10.19 -4.83
C PHE A 45 19.98 -10.19 -3.71
N PHE A 46 19.84 -9.28 -2.73
CA PHE A 46 20.80 -9.21 -1.64
C PHE A 46 20.72 -10.42 -0.70
N CYS A 47 19.53 -10.96 -0.47
CA CYS A 47 19.36 -12.14 0.35
C CYS A 47 19.89 -13.41 -0.34
N TYR A 48 19.40 -13.71 -1.56
CA TYR A 48 19.72 -14.99 -2.21
C TYR A 48 21.04 -14.99 -2.95
N ASN A 49 21.43 -13.90 -3.62
CA ASN A 49 22.66 -13.86 -4.39
C ASN A 49 23.88 -13.40 -3.58
N ARG A 50 23.68 -12.59 -2.56
CA ARG A 50 24.75 -12.06 -1.73
C ARG A 50 24.82 -12.69 -0.33
N GLY A 51 23.86 -13.56 0.02
CA GLY A 51 23.81 -14.24 1.31
C GLY A 51 23.61 -13.31 2.52
N LEU A 52 23.06 -12.11 2.29
CA LEU A 52 22.76 -11.16 3.36
C LEU A 52 21.43 -11.54 4.04
N PRO A 53 21.21 -11.18 5.31
CA PRO A 53 19.95 -11.44 5.99
C PRO A 53 18.77 -10.77 5.30
N LEU A 54 17.58 -11.37 5.39
CA LEU A 54 16.35 -10.82 4.85
C LEU A 54 15.97 -9.52 5.59
N GLY A 55 16.00 -8.41 4.91
CA GLY A 55 15.63 -7.12 5.51
C GLY A 55 15.93 -5.92 4.61
N VAL A 56 15.14 -4.86 4.83
CA VAL A 56 15.23 -3.62 4.02
C VAL A 56 16.59 -2.95 4.16
N ARG A 57 17.21 -2.99 5.36
CA ARG A 57 18.52 -2.39 5.59
C ARG A 57 19.60 -2.91 4.64
N TRP A 58 19.52 -4.20 4.29
CA TRP A 58 20.55 -4.85 3.49
C TRP A 58 20.52 -4.48 2.01
N VAL A 59 19.41 -3.94 1.53
CA VAL A 59 19.32 -3.32 0.19
C VAL A 59 20.28 -2.12 0.08
N LEU A 60 20.52 -1.43 1.17
CA LEU A 60 21.41 -0.27 1.25
C LEU A 60 22.88 -0.65 1.52
N TYR A 61 23.18 -1.94 1.60
CA TYR A 61 24.53 -2.42 1.92
C TYR A 61 25.62 -1.92 0.95
N PRO A 62 25.40 -1.80 -0.37
CA PRO A 62 26.39 -1.28 -1.30
C PRO A 62 26.81 0.17 -1.01
N ILE A 63 25.91 0.96 -0.39
CA ILE A 63 26.13 2.38 -0.09
C ILE A 63 26.79 2.56 1.28
N PHE A 64 26.26 1.89 2.30
CA PHE A 64 26.63 2.11 3.69
C PHE A 64 27.53 1.02 4.29
N GLY A 65 27.67 -0.12 3.62
CA GLY A 65 28.53 -1.23 4.05
C GLY A 65 28.28 -1.67 5.50
N ASN A 66 29.38 -1.83 6.24
CA ASN A 66 29.33 -2.29 7.64
C ASN A 66 28.63 -1.33 8.63
N ARG A 67 28.40 -0.07 8.25
CA ARG A 67 27.66 0.88 9.11
C ARG A 67 26.23 0.44 9.38
N LEU A 68 25.67 -0.43 8.51
CA LEU A 68 24.33 -1.00 8.70
C LEU A 68 24.24 -2.03 9.83
N LYS A 69 25.37 -2.51 10.36
CA LYS A 69 25.40 -3.39 11.54
C LYS A 69 25.23 -2.62 12.86
N GLY A 70 25.29 -1.29 12.81
CA GLY A 70 25.14 -0.40 13.96
C GLY A 70 23.79 0.32 14.04
N PRO A 71 23.73 1.43 14.77
CA PRO A 71 22.50 2.16 15.04
C PRO A 71 21.79 2.66 13.76
N LEU A 72 22.53 2.96 12.69
CA LEU A 72 21.96 3.35 11.40
C LEU A 72 21.06 2.23 10.83
N GLY A 73 21.53 0.99 10.87
CA GLY A 73 20.75 -0.15 10.40
C GLY A 73 19.48 -0.39 11.22
N HIS A 74 19.57 -0.23 12.55
CA HIS A 74 18.39 -0.31 13.43
C HIS A 74 17.38 0.80 13.13
N PHE A 75 17.86 2.02 12.89
CA PHE A 75 16.98 3.13 12.50
C PHE A 75 16.23 2.83 11.19
N ILE A 76 16.93 2.31 10.18
CA ILE A 76 16.30 1.93 8.88
C ILE A 76 15.25 0.85 9.09
N ASP A 77 15.51 -0.17 9.89
CA ASP A 77 14.54 -1.24 10.15
C ASP A 77 13.32 -0.72 10.93
N ILE A 78 13.51 0.13 11.93
CA ILE A 78 12.41 0.74 12.66
C ILE A 78 11.53 1.56 11.71
N MET A 79 12.15 2.39 10.85
CA MET A 79 11.41 3.17 9.86
C MET A 79 10.65 2.28 8.87
N ALA A 80 11.25 1.17 8.43
CA ALA A 80 10.59 0.21 7.55
C ALA A 80 9.38 -0.45 8.22
N VAL A 81 9.52 -0.86 9.49
CA VAL A 81 8.40 -1.44 10.27
C VAL A 81 7.28 -0.42 10.46
N VAL A 82 7.61 0.79 10.88
CA VAL A 82 6.61 1.87 11.07
C VAL A 82 5.88 2.17 9.77
N ALA A 83 6.61 2.33 8.65
CA ALA A 83 6.00 2.57 7.34
C ALA A 83 5.08 1.42 6.91
N THR A 84 5.49 0.17 7.16
CA THR A 84 4.68 -1.01 6.86
C THR A 84 3.41 -1.04 7.70
N MET A 85 3.49 -0.73 9.00
CA MET A 85 2.33 -0.68 9.89
C MET A 85 1.31 0.36 9.43
N PHE A 86 1.76 1.58 9.10
CA PHE A 86 0.88 2.62 8.58
C PHE A 86 0.27 2.23 7.21
N GLY A 87 1.07 1.64 6.32
CA GLY A 87 0.60 1.14 5.03
C GLY A 87 -0.48 0.07 5.17
N LEU A 88 -0.27 -0.91 6.06
CA LEU A 88 -1.25 -1.95 6.35
C LEU A 88 -2.52 -1.38 6.97
N ALA A 89 -2.40 -0.50 7.95
CA ALA A 89 -3.56 0.13 8.59
C ALA A 89 -4.43 0.89 7.58
N THR A 90 -3.80 1.65 6.68
CA THR A 90 -4.49 2.39 5.62
C THR A 90 -5.17 1.44 4.63
N THR A 91 -4.46 0.43 4.17
CA THR A 91 -4.99 -0.54 3.19
C THR A 91 -6.14 -1.36 3.76
N LEU A 92 -6.00 -1.85 5.00
CA LEU A 92 -7.08 -2.55 5.70
C LEU A 92 -8.30 -1.65 5.90
N GLY A 93 -8.09 -0.40 6.34
CA GLY A 93 -9.18 0.54 6.55
C GLY A 93 -9.98 0.81 5.27
N LEU A 94 -9.31 1.08 4.16
CA LEU A 94 -9.95 1.28 2.86
C LEU A 94 -10.62 -0.01 2.36
N GLY A 95 -9.96 -1.15 2.50
CA GLY A 95 -10.51 -2.45 2.09
C GLY A 95 -11.80 -2.79 2.84
N ILE A 96 -11.82 -2.58 4.15
CA ILE A 96 -13.01 -2.79 4.98
C ILE A 96 -14.16 -1.85 4.59
N GLN A 97 -13.88 -0.60 4.29
CA GLN A 97 -14.89 0.33 3.79
C GLN A 97 -15.51 -0.17 2.47
N HIS A 98 -14.69 -0.63 1.52
CA HIS A 98 -15.18 -1.17 0.26
C HIS A 98 -16.01 -2.44 0.47
N ILE A 99 -15.59 -3.35 1.36
CA ILE A 99 -16.35 -4.57 1.70
C ILE A 99 -17.70 -4.17 2.33
N ASN A 100 -17.68 -3.24 3.30
CA ASN A 100 -18.91 -2.80 3.96
C ASN A 100 -19.89 -2.15 2.98
N SER A 101 -19.40 -1.29 2.06
CA SER A 101 -20.24 -0.70 1.01
C SER A 101 -20.79 -1.76 0.04
N GLY A 102 -20.00 -2.77 -0.30
CA GLY A 102 -20.47 -3.91 -1.08
C GLY A 102 -21.55 -4.72 -0.36
N MET A 103 -21.38 -4.97 0.94
CA MET A 103 -22.37 -5.66 1.78
C MET A 103 -23.66 -4.84 1.96
N HIS A 104 -23.54 -3.52 2.05
CA HIS A 104 -24.68 -2.62 2.06
C HIS A 104 -25.49 -2.75 0.76
N TYR A 105 -24.80 -2.69 -0.37
CA TYR A 105 -25.45 -2.79 -1.69
C TYR A 105 -26.14 -4.14 -1.93
N LEU A 106 -25.56 -5.25 -1.48
CA LEU A 106 -26.08 -6.60 -1.74
C LEU A 106 -27.08 -7.09 -0.68
N PHE A 107 -26.88 -6.72 0.58
CA PHE A 107 -27.59 -7.30 1.74
C PHE A 107 -28.22 -6.24 2.64
N ASP A 108 -28.17 -4.97 2.27
CA ASP A 108 -28.69 -3.83 3.04
C ASP A 108 -28.11 -3.74 4.47
N ILE A 109 -26.86 -4.21 4.65
CA ILE A 109 -26.15 -4.11 5.93
C ILE A 109 -25.69 -2.68 6.14
N ALA A 110 -25.93 -2.13 7.32
CA ALA A 110 -25.61 -0.74 7.63
C ALA A 110 -24.12 -0.41 7.47
N GLU A 111 -23.82 0.71 6.82
CA GLU A 111 -22.46 1.26 6.74
C GLU A 111 -22.13 2.02 8.02
N ASN A 112 -21.58 1.34 9.02
CA ASN A 112 -21.21 1.95 10.29
C ASN A 112 -19.90 1.37 10.86
N ALA A 113 -19.32 2.09 11.82
CA ALA A 113 -18.05 1.70 12.44
C ALA A 113 -18.11 0.33 13.13
N ASN A 114 -19.25 -0.06 13.69
CA ASN A 114 -19.39 -1.34 14.40
C ASN A 114 -19.26 -2.52 13.44
N VAL A 115 -19.90 -2.44 12.27
CA VAL A 115 -19.78 -3.46 11.21
C VAL A 115 -18.33 -3.50 10.69
N GLN A 116 -17.70 -2.35 10.51
CA GLN A 116 -16.31 -2.30 10.07
C GLN A 116 -15.34 -2.93 11.08
N VAL A 117 -15.51 -2.64 12.37
CA VAL A 117 -14.71 -3.26 13.44
C VAL A 117 -14.93 -4.78 13.48
N PHE A 118 -16.17 -5.24 13.34
CA PHE A 118 -16.48 -6.66 13.26
C PHE A 118 -15.79 -7.32 12.04
N LEU A 119 -15.86 -6.68 10.88
CA LEU A 119 -15.17 -7.18 9.66
C LEU A 119 -13.67 -7.24 9.84
N ILE A 120 -13.04 -6.22 10.46
CA ILE A 120 -11.61 -6.25 10.80
C ILE A 120 -11.29 -7.45 11.68
N ALA A 121 -12.07 -7.67 12.73
CA ALA A 121 -11.86 -8.80 13.64
C ALA A 121 -11.95 -10.15 12.92
N VAL A 122 -12.95 -10.33 12.05
CA VAL A 122 -13.13 -11.58 11.29
C VAL A 122 -12.04 -11.84 10.26
N ILE A 123 -11.51 -10.77 9.63
CA ILE A 123 -10.49 -10.91 8.57
C ILE A 123 -9.08 -11.09 9.16
N THR A 124 -8.84 -10.59 10.39
CA THR A 124 -7.52 -10.66 11.04
C THR A 124 -7.30 -11.90 11.93
N ILE A 125 -8.34 -12.65 12.25
CA ILE A 125 -8.26 -13.91 13.01
C ILE A 125 -8.12 -15.09 12.05
#